data_21e483eea9a52876ba1a96056eef0ebf
#
_entry.id   21e483eea9a52876ba1a96056eef0ebf
#
_cell.length_a   1.000
_cell.length_b   1.000
_cell.length_c   1.000
_cell.angle_alpha   90.00
_cell.angle_beta   90.00
_cell.angle_gamma   90.00
#
_symmetry.space_group_name_H-M   'P 1'
#
loop_
_entity.id
_entity.type
_entity.pdbx_description
1 polymer ?
#
loop_
_entity_poly.entity_id
_entity_poly.type
_entity_poly.pdbx_seq_one_letter_code
_entity_poly.pdbx_strand_id
1 'polypeptide(L)'
;VRMWQKYLEKAGYKTAYINAWELDFATNPLVSILGEVGSLTGKGRKEFKKIIKALPKSVRLGAEGFISTYTGQEAIKNLFNRHKSFDEDITSYCDQKEALQQFRSELQNFIEVNCGGKPLVFFIDELDRCRPDYAVEFLERIKHFFCVDNIIFIISVDKRHLAESVKGHYGSADIDTDDYLRRFFDIEYDLPTPEI
;
A
#
# COMPACT_ATOMS: atom_id res chain seq x y z
N VAL A 1 -0.17 17.15 8.97
CA VAL A 1 -0.82 16.20 8.06
C VAL A 1 -2.31 16.50 7.96
N ARG A 2 -3.11 16.42 9.02
CA ARG A 2 -4.58 16.59 9.01
C ARG A 2 -5.06 17.95 8.46
N MET A 3 -4.31 19.04 8.65
CA MET A 3 -4.65 20.34 8.05
C MET A 3 -4.50 20.30 6.52
N TRP A 4 -3.45 19.70 6.02
CA TRP A 4 -3.23 19.51 4.57
C TRP A 4 -4.33 18.65 3.95
N GLN A 5 -4.69 17.56 4.61
CA GLN A 5 -5.80 16.72 4.18
C GLN A 5 -7.07 17.56 3.99
N LYS A 6 -7.48 18.29 5.02
CA LYS A 6 -8.67 19.15 4.96
C LYS A 6 -8.58 20.24 3.90
N TYR A 7 -7.40 20.79 3.68
CA TYR A 7 -7.18 21.79 2.62
C TYR A 7 -7.41 21.18 1.23
N LEU A 8 -6.83 20.02 0.96
CA LEU A 8 -7.02 19.32 -0.31
C LEU A 8 -8.47 18.86 -0.53
N GLU A 9 -9.14 18.39 0.51
CA GLU A 9 -10.57 18.04 0.44
C GLU A 9 -11.44 19.25 0.05
N LYS A 10 -11.18 20.43 0.65
CA LYS A 10 -11.84 21.68 0.25
C LYS A 10 -11.55 22.08 -1.19
N ALA A 11 -10.36 21.77 -1.70
CA ALA A 11 -9.99 21.97 -3.10
C ALA A 11 -10.58 20.90 -4.05
N GLY A 12 -11.36 19.95 -3.52
CA GLY A 12 -12.07 18.93 -4.27
C GLY A 12 -11.22 17.71 -4.64
N TYR A 13 -10.13 17.47 -3.92
CA TYR A 13 -9.37 16.23 -4.04
C TYR A 13 -9.99 15.13 -3.17
N LYS A 14 -9.93 13.90 -3.63
CA LYS A 14 -10.17 12.73 -2.79
C LYS A 14 -8.92 12.42 -1.99
N THR A 15 -9.09 12.22 -0.70
CA THR A 15 -7.98 11.93 0.20
C THR A 15 -8.25 10.68 1.04
N ALA A 16 -7.21 9.94 1.37
CA ALA A 16 -7.21 8.88 2.36
C ALA A 16 -6.15 9.21 3.43
N TYR A 17 -6.37 8.78 4.66
CA TYR A 17 -5.42 8.97 5.75
C TYR A 17 -5.20 7.65 6.47
N ILE A 18 -3.93 7.31 6.65
CA ILE A 18 -3.47 6.12 7.35
C ILE A 18 -2.54 6.57 8.48
N ASN A 19 -2.90 6.26 9.73
CA ASN A 19 -1.94 6.22 10.82
C ASN A 19 -1.30 4.82 10.80
N ALA A 20 -0.08 4.72 10.31
CA ALA A 20 0.58 3.43 10.12
C ALA A 20 0.84 2.73 11.46
N TRP A 21 1.16 3.49 12.52
CA TRP A 21 1.42 2.94 13.85
C TRP A 21 0.17 2.32 14.50
N GLU A 22 -1.01 2.92 14.31
CA GLU A 22 -2.26 2.34 14.81
C GLU A 22 -2.61 1.01 14.12
N LEU A 23 -2.10 0.80 12.90
CA LEU A 23 -2.40 -0.36 12.06
C LEU A 23 -1.27 -1.40 12.02
N ASP A 24 -0.17 -1.17 12.70
CA ASP A 24 1.03 -2.02 12.63
C ASP A 24 0.81 -3.42 13.27
N PHE A 25 -0.28 -3.61 14.01
CA PHE A 25 -0.71 -4.94 14.44
C PHE A 25 -1.14 -5.84 13.26
N ALA A 26 -1.50 -5.27 12.13
CA ALA A 26 -1.84 -6.01 10.93
C ALA A 26 -0.59 -6.68 10.32
N THR A 27 -0.74 -7.91 9.88
CA THR A 27 0.36 -8.67 9.29
C THR A 27 0.71 -8.26 7.86
N ASN A 28 -0.17 -7.52 7.19
CA ASN A 28 0.02 -7.13 5.79
C ASN A 28 -0.42 -5.67 5.55
N PRO A 29 0.54 -4.75 5.34
CA PRO A 29 0.26 -3.33 5.09
C PRO A 29 -0.66 -3.07 3.90
N LEU A 30 -0.63 -3.93 2.88
CA LEU A 30 -1.49 -3.79 1.70
C LEU A 30 -2.98 -3.84 2.07
N VAL A 31 -3.35 -4.64 3.09
CA VAL A 31 -4.73 -4.72 3.58
C VAL A 31 -5.19 -3.38 4.15
N SER A 32 -4.34 -2.71 4.91
CA SER A 32 -4.63 -1.40 5.48
C SER A 32 -4.84 -0.35 4.39
N ILE A 33 -3.95 -0.31 3.39
CA ILE A 33 -4.05 0.63 2.27
C ILE A 33 -5.33 0.37 1.46
N LEU A 34 -5.61 -0.90 1.13
CA LEU A 34 -6.83 -1.26 0.39
C LEU A 34 -8.10 -1.01 1.20
N GLY A 35 -8.05 -1.15 2.52
CA GLY A 35 -9.15 -0.79 3.41
C GLY A 35 -9.54 0.68 3.24
N GLU A 36 -8.56 1.57 3.19
CA GLU A 36 -8.80 2.99 2.96
C GLU A 36 -9.30 3.28 1.54
N VAL A 37 -8.76 2.61 0.51
CA VAL A 37 -9.34 2.69 -0.86
C VAL A 37 -10.81 2.26 -0.85
N GLY A 38 -11.12 1.18 -0.15
CA GLY A 38 -12.48 0.67 0.01
C GLY A 38 -13.43 1.66 0.70
N SER A 39 -12.95 2.41 1.70
CA SER A 39 -13.75 3.41 2.44
C SER A 39 -14.18 4.58 1.54
N LEU A 40 -13.38 4.91 0.52
CA LEU A 40 -13.68 5.96 -0.44
C LEU A 40 -14.83 5.61 -1.40
N THR A 41 -15.28 4.36 -1.39
CA THR A 41 -16.16 3.80 -2.42
C THR A 41 -17.64 4.10 -2.22
N GLY A 42 -18.12 5.05 -1.54
CA GLY A 42 -19.56 5.34 -1.32
C GLY A 42 -20.54 4.64 -2.31
N LYS A 43 -20.39 4.86 -3.63
CA LYS A 43 -21.11 4.18 -4.72
C LYS A 43 -20.26 3.18 -5.53
N GLY A 44 -18.94 3.18 -5.37
CA GLY A 44 -17.96 2.43 -6.19
C GLY A 44 -17.65 1.00 -5.69
N ARG A 45 -18.55 0.36 -4.94
CA ARG A 45 -18.32 -0.97 -4.34
C ARG A 45 -18.09 -2.09 -5.37
N LYS A 46 -18.59 -1.91 -6.59
CA LYS A 46 -18.39 -2.89 -7.68
C LYS A 46 -16.97 -2.80 -8.24
N GLU A 47 -16.49 -1.59 -8.46
CA GLU A 47 -15.12 -1.30 -8.97
C GLU A 47 -14.08 -1.76 -7.95
N PHE A 48 -14.28 -1.48 -6.67
CA PHE A 48 -13.41 -1.96 -5.61
C PHE A 48 -13.34 -3.49 -5.54
N LYS A 49 -14.46 -4.19 -5.73
CA LYS A 49 -14.46 -5.67 -5.81
C LYS A 49 -13.59 -6.20 -6.94
N LYS A 50 -13.47 -5.50 -8.07
CA LYS A 50 -12.58 -5.90 -9.17
C LYS A 50 -11.12 -5.77 -8.76
N ILE A 51 -10.73 -4.68 -8.08
CA ILE A 51 -9.39 -4.51 -7.52
C ILE A 51 -9.02 -5.69 -6.62
N ILE A 52 -9.90 -6.05 -5.68
CA ILE A 52 -9.67 -7.17 -4.78
C ILE A 52 -9.55 -8.51 -5.53
N LYS A 53 -10.37 -8.73 -6.56
CA LYS A 53 -10.30 -9.95 -7.38
C LYS A 53 -9.03 -10.05 -8.23
N ALA A 54 -8.47 -8.91 -8.62
CA ALA A 54 -7.24 -8.85 -9.41
C ALA A 54 -5.96 -9.02 -8.57
N LEU A 55 -6.04 -9.03 -7.23
CA LEU A 55 -4.88 -9.29 -6.38
C LEU A 55 -4.22 -10.63 -6.70
N PRO A 56 -2.89 -10.69 -6.78
CA PRO A 56 -2.16 -11.96 -6.91
C PRO A 56 -2.55 -12.97 -5.82
N LYS A 57 -2.61 -14.24 -6.18
CA LYS A 57 -3.02 -15.32 -5.24
C LYS A 57 -2.16 -15.35 -3.97
N SER A 58 -0.85 -15.16 -4.12
CA SER A 58 0.10 -15.11 -2.98
C SER A 58 -0.23 -14.00 -1.98
N VAL A 59 -0.74 -12.88 -2.45
CA VAL A 59 -1.12 -11.74 -1.62
C VAL A 59 -2.49 -11.97 -0.97
N ARG A 60 -3.43 -12.59 -1.68
CA ARG A 60 -4.75 -12.93 -1.13
C ARG A 60 -4.65 -13.85 0.06
N LEU A 61 -3.74 -14.82 0.05
CA LEU A 61 -3.55 -15.76 1.16
C LEU A 61 -3.18 -15.06 2.48
N GLY A 62 -2.38 -13.97 2.41
CA GLY A 62 -2.07 -13.16 3.59
C GLY A 62 -3.17 -12.18 4.03
N ALA A 63 -4.26 -12.08 3.27
CA ALA A 63 -5.34 -11.10 3.49
C ALA A 63 -6.74 -11.75 3.58
N GLU A 64 -6.83 -13.03 3.92
CA GLU A 64 -8.06 -13.83 3.84
C GLU A 64 -9.26 -13.21 4.56
N GLY A 65 -9.07 -12.76 5.78
CA GLY A 65 -10.14 -12.15 6.58
C GLY A 65 -10.69 -10.88 5.95
N PHE A 66 -9.84 -10.05 5.37
CA PHE A 66 -10.23 -8.84 4.67
C PHE A 66 -10.96 -9.14 3.36
N ILE A 67 -10.44 -10.09 2.57
CA ILE A 67 -11.01 -10.46 1.28
C ILE A 67 -12.39 -11.07 1.44
N SER A 68 -12.61 -11.93 2.46
CA SER A 68 -13.90 -12.55 2.73
C SER A 68 -15.00 -11.52 2.98
N THR A 69 -14.67 -10.42 3.67
CA THR A 69 -15.61 -9.33 3.95
C THR A 69 -16.14 -8.67 2.66
N TYR A 70 -15.32 -8.59 1.62
CA TYR A 70 -15.66 -7.92 0.37
C TYR A 70 -16.17 -8.86 -0.75
N THR A 71 -15.74 -10.12 -0.75
CA THR A 71 -16.04 -11.07 -1.84
C THR A 71 -17.12 -12.10 -1.49
N GLY A 72 -17.35 -12.38 -0.19
CA GLY A 72 -18.38 -13.32 0.27
C GLY A 72 -18.12 -14.78 -0.15
N GLN A 73 -16.87 -15.23 -0.31
CA GLN A 73 -16.57 -16.58 -0.80
C GLN A 73 -15.72 -17.42 0.16
N GLU A 74 -16.18 -18.65 0.38
CA GLU A 74 -15.48 -19.77 1.07
C GLU A 74 -14.32 -20.39 0.23
N ALA A 75 -13.84 -19.75 -0.82
CA ALA A 75 -13.07 -20.37 -1.92
C ALA A 75 -11.59 -20.71 -1.60
N ILE A 76 -11.13 -20.60 -0.36
CA ILE A 76 -9.66 -20.58 -0.09
C ILE A 76 -9.14 -21.90 0.51
N LYS A 77 -9.99 -22.84 0.89
CA LYS A 77 -9.56 -24.07 1.59
C LYS A 77 -8.67 -25.06 0.80
N ASN A 78 -8.54 -24.92 -0.52
CA ASN A 78 -7.92 -25.94 -1.38
C ASN A 78 -6.52 -25.62 -1.90
N LEU A 79 -5.84 -24.57 -1.40
CA LEU A 79 -4.56 -24.10 -1.97
C LEU A 79 -3.29 -24.57 -1.23
N PHE A 80 -3.43 -25.31 -0.12
CA PHE A 80 -2.32 -25.56 0.80
C PHE A 80 -1.45 -26.81 0.55
N ASN A 81 -1.74 -27.63 -0.46
CA ASN A 81 -0.98 -28.87 -0.67
C ASN A 81 -0.52 -29.04 -2.12
N ARG A 82 0.70 -28.56 -2.43
CA ARG A 82 1.47 -29.13 -3.55
C ARG A 82 2.94 -28.73 -3.49
N HIS A 83 3.83 -29.72 -3.53
CA HIS A 83 5.18 -29.57 -4.06
C HIS A 83 5.06 -29.21 -5.54
N LYS A 84 5.52 -28.01 -5.91
CA LYS A 84 5.47 -27.52 -7.29
C LYS A 84 6.71 -28.01 -8.06
N SER A 85 6.54 -28.37 -9.33
CA SER A 85 7.62 -28.57 -10.27
C SER A 85 8.17 -27.22 -10.78
N PHE A 86 9.37 -27.21 -11.37
CA PHE A 86 9.97 -25.99 -11.95
C PHE A 86 9.07 -25.31 -12.98
N ASP A 87 8.37 -26.07 -13.82
CA ASP A 87 7.43 -25.54 -14.80
C ASP A 87 6.19 -24.91 -14.14
N GLU A 88 5.73 -25.48 -13.02
CA GLU A 88 4.65 -24.88 -12.21
C GLU A 88 5.08 -23.58 -11.54
N ASP A 89 6.37 -23.45 -11.17
CA ASP A 89 6.92 -22.22 -10.59
C ASP A 89 7.01 -21.10 -11.64
N ILE A 90 7.44 -21.40 -12.86
CA ILE A 90 7.45 -20.43 -13.98
C ILE A 90 6.02 -19.98 -14.31
N THR A 91 5.09 -20.92 -14.46
CA THR A 91 3.68 -20.59 -14.72
C THR A 91 3.09 -19.74 -13.59
N SER A 92 3.38 -20.09 -12.35
CA SER A 92 2.96 -19.31 -11.16
C SER A 92 3.53 -17.89 -11.16
N TYR A 93 4.78 -17.72 -11.60
CA TYR A 93 5.40 -16.39 -11.72
C TYR A 93 4.71 -15.53 -12.81
N CYS A 94 4.46 -16.11 -13.98
CA CYS A 94 3.74 -15.42 -15.06
C CYS A 94 2.33 -15.00 -14.62
N ASP A 95 1.59 -15.91 -13.99
CA ASP A 95 0.25 -15.65 -13.45
C ASP A 95 0.27 -14.50 -12.41
N GLN A 96 1.30 -14.46 -11.56
CA GLN A 96 1.43 -13.39 -10.56
C GLN A 96 1.74 -12.03 -11.19
N LYS A 97 2.59 -12.03 -12.24
CA LYS A 97 2.93 -10.82 -12.99
C LYS A 97 1.70 -10.25 -13.71
N GLU A 98 0.93 -11.10 -14.38
CA GLU A 98 -0.31 -10.72 -15.04
C GLU A 98 -1.35 -10.21 -14.03
N ALA A 99 -1.51 -10.89 -12.90
CA ALA A 99 -2.41 -10.46 -11.83
C ALA A 99 -2.02 -9.09 -11.26
N LEU A 100 -0.72 -8.79 -11.11
CA LEU A 100 -0.26 -7.48 -10.67
C LEU A 100 -0.57 -6.38 -11.70
N GLN A 101 -0.40 -6.67 -12.98
CA GLN A 101 -0.76 -5.73 -14.06
C GLN A 101 -2.27 -5.47 -14.07
N GLN A 102 -3.08 -6.51 -13.95
CA GLN A 102 -4.53 -6.38 -13.86
C GLN A 102 -4.96 -5.59 -12.62
N PHE A 103 -4.34 -5.85 -11.48
CA PHE A 103 -4.60 -5.09 -10.25
C PHE A 103 -4.34 -3.59 -10.45
N ARG A 104 -3.21 -3.23 -11.04
CA ARG A 104 -2.88 -1.82 -11.34
C ARG A 104 -3.87 -1.18 -12.30
N SER A 105 -4.29 -1.90 -13.34
CA SER A 105 -5.29 -1.43 -14.30
C SER A 105 -6.65 -1.19 -13.64
N GLU A 106 -7.11 -2.10 -12.77
CA GLU A 106 -8.37 -1.92 -12.03
C GLU A 106 -8.29 -0.78 -11.01
N LEU A 107 -7.13 -0.58 -10.37
CA LEU A 107 -6.89 0.54 -9.46
C LEU A 107 -6.90 1.87 -10.22
N GLN A 108 -6.22 1.94 -11.37
CA GLN A 108 -6.22 3.10 -12.25
C GLN A 108 -7.64 3.49 -12.67
N ASN A 109 -8.41 2.53 -13.17
CA ASN A 109 -9.80 2.74 -13.56
C ASN A 109 -10.68 3.20 -12.37
N PHE A 110 -10.43 2.65 -11.18
CA PHE A 110 -11.11 3.08 -9.97
C PHE A 110 -10.85 4.55 -9.66
N ILE A 111 -9.58 5.00 -9.74
CA ILE A 111 -9.18 6.39 -9.49
C ILE A 111 -9.85 7.31 -10.51
N GLU A 112 -9.80 6.97 -11.79
CA GLU A 112 -10.41 7.77 -12.86
C GLU A 112 -11.92 7.97 -12.64
N VAL A 113 -12.63 6.90 -12.31
CA VAL A 113 -14.09 6.93 -12.09
C VAL A 113 -14.47 7.68 -10.82
N ASN A 114 -13.70 7.53 -9.74
CA ASN A 114 -14.10 8.02 -8.42
C ASN A 114 -13.50 9.38 -8.05
N CYS A 115 -12.39 9.80 -8.67
CA CYS A 115 -11.67 11.03 -8.30
C CYS A 115 -11.92 12.20 -9.25
N GLY A 116 -12.76 12.05 -10.28
CA GLY A 116 -13.19 13.15 -11.16
C GLY A 116 -12.02 13.79 -11.93
N GLY A 117 -11.04 13.00 -12.35
CA GLY A 117 -9.86 13.45 -13.10
C GLY A 117 -8.77 14.10 -12.23
N LYS A 118 -8.94 14.15 -10.91
CA LYS A 118 -7.91 14.59 -9.96
C LYS A 118 -7.20 13.39 -9.35
N PRO A 119 -5.95 13.55 -8.91
CA PRO A 119 -5.26 12.46 -8.20
C PRO A 119 -5.93 12.12 -6.88
N LEU A 120 -5.85 10.83 -6.52
CA LEU A 120 -6.12 10.34 -5.18
C LEU A 120 -4.90 10.61 -4.30
N VAL A 121 -5.07 11.29 -3.17
CA VAL A 121 -3.97 11.63 -2.26
C VAL A 121 -4.05 10.81 -0.99
N PHE A 122 -3.02 9.99 -0.74
CA PHE A 122 -2.84 9.26 0.50
C PHE A 122 -1.93 10.01 1.45
N PHE A 123 -2.40 10.23 2.66
CA PHE A 123 -1.58 10.69 3.78
C PHE A 123 -1.23 9.49 4.65
N ILE A 124 0.06 9.25 4.83
CA ILE A 124 0.60 8.20 5.68
C ILE A 124 1.38 8.88 6.80
N ASP A 125 1.00 8.60 8.04
CA ASP A 125 1.55 9.22 9.22
C ASP A 125 2.14 8.17 10.17
N GLU A 126 3.17 8.55 10.91
CA GLU A 126 3.79 7.75 11.97
C GLU A 126 4.39 6.39 11.51
N LEU A 127 4.83 6.29 10.25
CA LEU A 127 5.44 5.07 9.72
C LEU A 127 6.78 4.74 10.41
N ASP A 128 7.50 5.75 10.86
CA ASP A 128 8.76 5.64 11.59
C ASP A 128 8.62 5.08 13.00
N ARG A 129 7.39 5.01 13.54
CA ARG A 129 7.08 4.42 14.85
C ARG A 129 6.67 2.96 14.79
N CYS A 130 6.47 2.45 13.59
CA CYS A 130 6.08 1.06 13.38
C CYS A 130 7.21 0.08 13.67
N ARG A 131 6.86 -1.18 13.83
CA ARG A 131 7.84 -2.27 13.81
C ARG A 131 8.68 -2.21 12.54
N PRO A 132 10.00 -2.45 12.61
CA PRO A 132 10.90 -2.36 11.45
C PRO A 132 10.41 -3.14 10.24
N ASP A 133 9.99 -4.39 10.42
CA ASP A 133 9.49 -5.24 9.35
C ASP A 133 8.25 -4.64 8.67
N TYR A 134 7.31 -4.11 9.47
CA TYR A 134 6.10 -3.50 8.94
C TYR A 134 6.39 -2.22 8.17
N ALA A 135 7.28 -1.35 8.68
CA ALA A 135 7.63 -0.10 8.02
C ALA A 135 8.27 -0.33 6.65
N VAL A 136 9.22 -1.26 6.57
CA VAL A 136 9.89 -1.63 5.32
C VAL A 136 8.90 -2.26 4.34
N GLU A 137 8.11 -3.24 4.79
CA GLU A 137 7.10 -3.89 3.96
C GLU A 137 6.06 -2.88 3.46
N PHE A 138 5.65 -1.91 4.26
CA PHE A 138 4.72 -0.86 3.88
C PHE A 138 5.25 -0.05 2.67
N LEU A 139 6.50 0.41 2.72
CA LEU A 139 7.15 1.11 1.61
C LEU A 139 7.22 0.25 0.35
N GLU A 140 7.62 -1.02 0.49
CA GLU A 140 7.69 -1.94 -0.63
C GLU A 140 6.31 -2.21 -1.26
N ARG A 141 5.25 -2.33 -0.45
CA ARG A 141 3.88 -2.48 -0.97
C ARG A 141 3.44 -1.27 -1.76
N ILE A 142 3.71 -0.05 -1.28
CA ILE A 142 3.43 1.17 -2.05
C ILE A 142 4.13 1.10 -3.41
N LYS A 143 5.43 0.88 -3.43
CA LYS A 143 6.24 0.85 -4.64
C LYS A 143 5.76 -0.21 -5.64
N HIS A 144 5.44 -1.41 -5.16
CA HIS A 144 5.12 -2.52 -6.05
C HIS A 144 3.65 -2.56 -6.50
N PHE A 145 2.72 -2.15 -5.68
CA PHE A 145 1.30 -2.28 -5.99
C PHE A 145 0.68 -0.97 -6.49
N PHE A 146 1.11 0.16 -5.98
CA PHE A 146 0.49 1.46 -6.24
C PHE A 146 1.26 2.36 -7.21
N CYS A 147 2.18 1.79 -7.99
CA CYS A 147 2.85 2.50 -9.10
C CYS A 147 1.85 2.63 -10.27
N VAL A 148 0.86 3.50 -10.11
CA VAL A 148 -0.16 3.85 -11.10
C VAL A 148 -0.32 5.35 -11.17
N ASP A 149 -0.78 5.87 -12.31
CA ASP A 149 -1.00 7.30 -12.49
C ASP A 149 -2.11 7.84 -11.58
N ASN A 150 -2.05 9.12 -11.28
CA ASN A 150 -3.05 9.82 -10.47
C ASN A 150 -3.21 9.28 -9.03
N ILE A 151 -2.15 8.73 -8.45
CA ILE A 151 -2.05 8.47 -7.02
C ILE A 151 -0.83 9.18 -6.46
N ILE A 152 -0.99 9.84 -5.33
CA ILE A 152 0.08 10.58 -4.64
C ILE A 152 0.13 10.11 -3.20
N PHE A 153 1.30 9.70 -2.74
CA PHE A 153 1.56 9.39 -1.34
C PHE A 153 2.31 10.53 -0.68
N ILE A 154 1.77 11.05 0.41
CA ILE A 154 2.41 12.03 1.29
C ILE A 154 2.73 11.30 2.59
N ILE A 155 4.01 11.04 2.82
CA ILE A 155 4.49 10.27 3.98
C ILE A 155 5.12 11.24 4.97
N SER A 156 4.53 11.33 6.16
CA SER A 156 5.03 12.16 7.26
C SER A 156 5.79 11.27 8.23
N VAL A 157 7.10 11.45 8.30
CA VAL A 157 8.01 10.60 9.10
C VAL A 157 9.21 11.39 9.63
N ASP A 158 9.82 10.94 10.72
CA ASP A 158 11.21 11.24 11.01
C ASP A 158 12.10 10.27 10.20
N LYS A 159 12.76 10.80 9.17
CA LYS A 159 13.59 10.01 8.26
C LYS A 159 14.70 9.25 9.00
N ARG A 160 15.24 9.82 10.10
CA ARG A 160 16.30 9.18 10.89
C ARG A 160 15.78 7.94 11.60
N HIS A 161 14.59 8.02 12.22
CA HIS A 161 13.95 6.87 12.85
C HIS A 161 13.57 5.79 11.83
N LEU A 162 13.06 6.20 10.66
CA LEU A 162 12.76 5.27 9.57
C LEU A 162 14.03 4.56 9.06
N ALA A 163 15.16 5.27 8.98
CA ALA A 163 16.45 4.70 8.63
C ALA A 163 16.92 3.63 9.63
N GLU A 164 16.70 3.84 10.94
CA GLU A 164 16.99 2.82 11.96
C GLU A 164 16.08 1.59 11.82
N SER A 165 14.82 1.77 11.43
CA SER A 165 13.93 0.65 11.10
C SER A 165 14.43 -0.18 9.93
N VAL A 166 14.96 0.47 8.88
CA VAL A 166 15.58 -0.23 7.74
C VAL A 166 16.78 -1.06 8.18
N LYS A 167 17.70 -0.49 8.99
CA LYS A 167 18.84 -1.23 9.54
C LYS A 167 18.39 -2.42 10.39
N GLY A 168 17.39 -2.21 11.24
CA GLY A 168 16.83 -3.28 12.08
C GLY A 168 16.23 -4.43 11.27
N HIS A 169 15.51 -4.12 10.21
CA HIS A 169 14.91 -5.12 9.31
C HIS A 169 15.96 -6.00 8.63
N TYR A 170 17.03 -5.40 8.09
CA TYR A 170 18.09 -6.14 7.39
C TYR A 170 19.18 -6.69 8.32
N GLY A 171 19.17 -6.34 9.59
CA GLY A 171 20.15 -6.80 10.57
C GLY A 171 21.60 -6.34 10.29
N SER A 172 21.78 -5.25 9.56
CA SER A 172 23.09 -4.71 9.20
C SER A 172 23.18 -3.21 9.47
N ALA A 173 24.23 -2.81 10.20
CA ALA A 173 24.53 -1.40 10.45
C ALA A 173 25.15 -0.69 9.22
N ASP A 174 25.70 -1.47 8.27
CA ASP A 174 26.45 -0.94 7.12
C ASP A 174 25.56 -0.59 5.92
N ILE A 175 24.26 -0.75 6.03
CA ILE A 175 23.33 -0.39 4.95
C ILE A 175 23.31 1.12 4.78
N ASP A 176 23.52 1.58 3.53
CA ASP A 176 23.23 2.96 3.14
C ASP A 176 21.72 3.17 3.09
N THR A 177 21.18 3.64 4.21
CA THR A 177 19.73 3.86 4.38
C THR A 177 19.22 5.04 3.56
N ASP A 178 20.07 6.03 3.24
CA ASP A 178 19.68 7.15 2.39
C ASP A 178 19.49 6.68 0.94
N ASP A 179 20.43 5.86 0.43
CA ASP A 179 20.25 5.26 -0.90
C ASP A 179 19.06 4.31 -0.96
N TYR A 180 18.82 3.55 0.12
CA TYR A 180 17.65 2.68 0.21
C TYR A 180 16.34 3.49 0.17
N LEU A 181 16.18 4.51 1.01
CA LEU A 181 14.97 5.31 1.13
C LEU A 181 14.71 6.18 -0.10
N ARG A 182 15.76 6.63 -0.80
CA ARG A 182 15.65 7.38 -2.07
C ARG A 182 14.86 6.65 -3.15
N ARG A 183 14.74 5.31 -3.05
CA ARG A 183 13.97 4.51 -4.00
C ARG A 183 12.45 4.65 -3.83
N PHE A 184 12.01 5.23 -2.72
CA PHE A 184 10.58 5.35 -2.35
C PHE A 184 10.09 6.79 -2.39
N PHE A 185 10.98 7.78 -2.35
CA PHE A 185 10.63 9.19 -2.28
C PHE A 185 11.09 9.93 -3.53
N ASP A 186 10.14 10.51 -4.28
CA ASP A 186 10.42 11.35 -5.44
C ASP A 186 10.80 12.78 -5.01
N ILE A 187 10.19 13.26 -3.91
CA ILE A 187 10.39 14.61 -3.36
C ILE A 187 10.46 14.49 -1.83
N GLU A 188 11.49 15.12 -1.26
CA GLU A 188 11.64 15.28 0.19
C GLU A 188 11.47 16.75 0.56
N TYR A 189 10.74 17.03 1.64
CA TYR A 189 10.53 18.38 2.16
C TYR A 189 10.66 18.37 3.69
N ASP A 190 11.62 19.14 4.19
CA ASP A 190 11.80 19.32 5.63
C ASP A 190 10.90 20.44 6.15
N LEU A 191 10.17 20.16 7.23
CA LEU A 191 9.40 21.19 7.91
C LEU A 191 10.34 22.19 8.56
N PRO A 192 10.11 23.53 8.39
CA PRO A 192 10.92 24.52 9.06
C PRO A 192 10.80 24.40 10.58
N THR A 193 11.93 24.61 11.26
CA THR A 193 11.94 24.67 12.72
C THR A 193 11.05 25.82 13.19
N PRO A 194 10.14 25.62 14.16
CA PRO A 194 9.33 26.71 14.68
C PRO A 194 10.23 27.80 15.26
N GLU A 195 10.03 29.05 14.89
CA GLU A 195 10.62 30.18 15.58
C GLU A 195 9.98 30.27 16.97
N ILE A 196 10.80 30.16 18.03
CA ILE A 196 10.38 30.24 19.43
C ILE A 196 10.44 31.70 19.87
#